data_c47011e65ab73c8b3971d1449b0990e6
#
_entry.id   c47011e65ab73c8b3971d1449b0990e6
#
_cell.length_a   1.000
_cell.length_b   1.000
_cell.length_c   1.000
_cell.angle_alpha   90.00
_cell.angle_beta   90.00
_cell.angle_gamma   90.00
#
_symmetry.space_group_name_H-M   'P 1'
#
loop_
_entity.id
_entity.type
_entity.pdbx_description
1 polymer ?
#
loop_
_entity_poly.entity_id
_entity_poly.type
_entity_poly.pdbx_seq_one_letter_code
_entity_poly.pdbx_strand_id
1 'polypeptide(L)'
;GYIRPYKKKMLVVLFLMLSASALGMLIPKFFMLVMDVSIPNKDMRSIVFYSVMTMLIALYTCVSLRIKIKLMTQIGQDIVHSIRYDIFEHLQELPFSYYDERPHGKIQVRVVNYVNNLSDLLSNGIINTITDLCNLFFIIAFMLSINVKLTLVCLCGLPLLAVVIIALKKKQRKAWQIQSNKQSNLNAYIAESINGIRVTQSFVREDENSGIFNRLSDGYREAWMRAVKFNFIMGPSVDIISTITTAFIYVLGISWMSNPDSGITVGVLIAFTAYISRFWNPINTLASFYNSLLTAISYLERIFETIDEPVLVKDAEGATEMPPIKGDVEFKNVTFSYED
;
A
#
# COMPACT_ATOMS: atom_id res chain seq x y z
N GLY A 1 16.79 -13.00 4.23
CA GLY A 1 17.39 -12.42 5.36
C GLY A 1 17.31 -10.92 5.58
N TYR A 2 16.97 -10.06 4.60
CA TYR A 2 17.16 -8.59 4.59
C TYR A 2 16.49 -7.82 5.73
N ILE A 3 15.37 -8.31 6.27
CA ILE A 3 14.66 -7.64 7.40
C ILE A 3 15.32 -7.92 8.75
N ARG A 4 16.08 -9.02 8.88
CA ARG A 4 16.62 -9.49 10.16
C ARG A 4 17.47 -8.45 10.92
N PRO A 5 18.36 -7.67 10.27
CA PRO A 5 19.16 -6.64 10.95
C PRO A 5 18.33 -5.51 11.58
N TYR A 6 17.16 -5.21 11.02
CA TYR A 6 16.33 -4.06 11.38
C TYR A 6 15.23 -4.36 12.39
N LYS A 7 15.10 -5.62 12.87
CA LYS A 7 14.03 -6.05 13.81
C LYS A 7 13.90 -5.14 15.02
N LYS A 8 15.01 -4.73 15.63
CA LYS A 8 14.99 -3.84 16.81
C LYS A 8 14.39 -2.46 16.48
N LYS A 9 14.81 -1.85 15.37
CA LYS A 9 14.28 -0.56 14.92
C LYS A 9 12.79 -0.67 14.58
N MET A 10 12.36 -1.75 13.91
CA MET A 10 10.95 -2.01 13.61
C MET A 10 10.11 -2.21 14.87
N LEU A 11 10.61 -2.90 15.89
CA LEU A 11 9.93 -3.05 17.17
C LEU A 11 9.77 -1.71 17.90
N VAL A 12 10.77 -0.84 17.89
CA VAL A 12 10.65 0.52 18.44
C VAL A 12 9.56 1.31 17.73
N VAL A 13 9.54 1.27 16.39
CA VAL A 13 8.50 1.95 15.61
C VAL A 13 7.11 1.38 15.92
N LEU A 14 7.00 0.06 15.99
CA LEU A 14 5.73 -0.59 16.33
C LEU A 14 5.25 -0.17 17.72
N PHE A 15 6.12 -0.18 18.71
CA PHE A 15 5.80 0.26 20.08
C PHE A 15 5.34 1.72 20.12
N LEU A 16 6.06 2.63 19.42
CA LEU A 16 5.69 4.04 19.32
C LEU A 16 4.32 4.23 18.65
N MET A 17 4.05 3.47 17.60
CA MET A 17 2.75 3.56 16.90
C MET A 17 1.60 3.02 17.73
N LEU A 18 1.80 1.88 18.41
CA LEU A 18 0.79 1.29 19.29
C LEU A 18 0.49 2.19 20.49
N SER A 19 1.52 2.75 21.13
CA SER A 19 1.34 3.69 22.23
C SER A 19 0.64 4.99 21.78
N ALA A 20 1.04 5.55 20.64
CA ALA A 20 0.39 6.73 20.06
C ALA A 20 -1.08 6.46 19.70
N SER A 21 -1.37 5.26 19.18
CA SER A 21 -2.72 4.80 18.87
C SER A 21 -3.57 4.68 20.12
N ALA A 22 -3.10 3.99 21.15
CA ALA A 22 -3.81 3.81 22.42
C ALA A 22 -4.07 5.14 23.11
N LEU A 23 -3.06 6.02 23.20
CA LEU A 23 -3.21 7.35 23.76
C LEU A 23 -4.17 8.23 22.93
N GLY A 24 -4.13 8.12 21.60
CA GLY A 24 -5.03 8.83 20.71
C GLY A 24 -6.51 8.48 20.92
N MET A 25 -6.82 7.28 21.45
CA MET A 25 -8.20 6.89 21.82
C MET A 25 -8.70 7.56 23.10
N LEU A 26 -7.82 8.16 23.90
CA LEU A 26 -8.24 8.94 25.07
C LEU A 26 -8.80 10.31 24.69
N ILE A 27 -8.46 10.86 23.53
CA ILE A 27 -8.92 12.19 23.10
C ILE A 27 -10.45 12.29 23.08
N PRO A 28 -11.20 11.40 22.38
CA PRO A 28 -12.67 11.46 22.44
C PRO A 28 -13.23 11.28 23.85
N LYS A 29 -12.59 10.46 24.68
CA LYS A 29 -12.99 10.27 26.08
C LYS A 29 -12.78 11.54 26.91
N PHE A 30 -11.71 12.29 26.68
CA PHE A 30 -11.52 13.58 27.35
C PHE A 30 -12.57 14.60 26.93
N PHE A 31 -12.94 14.66 25.65
CA PHE A 31 -14.05 15.49 25.21
C PHE A 31 -15.36 15.11 25.90
N MET A 32 -15.65 13.80 26.03
CA MET A 32 -16.82 13.33 26.77
C MET A 32 -16.80 13.83 28.22
N LEU A 33 -15.67 13.67 28.93
CA LEU A 33 -15.55 14.09 30.35
C LEU A 33 -15.68 15.61 30.50
N VAL A 34 -15.15 16.37 29.57
CA VAL A 34 -15.30 17.85 29.57
C VAL A 34 -16.77 18.25 29.43
N MET A 35 -17.49 17.63 28.47
CA MET A 35 -18.88 17.95 28.20
C MET A 35 -19.84 17.50 29.32
N ASP A 36 -19.63 16.30 29.86
CA ASP A 36 -20.58 15.70 30.80
C ASP A 36 -20.30 16.06 32.27
N VAL A 37 -19.03 16.36 32.59
CA VAL A 37 -18.61 16.56 33.98
C VAL A 37 -18.08 17.98 34.21
N SER A 38 -17.08 18.40 33.43
CA SER A 38 -16.37 19.66 33.73
C SER A 38 -17.17 20.89 33.43
N ILE A 39 -17.92 20.94 32.33
CA ILE A 39 -18.75 22.10 31.95
C ILE A 39 -19.95 22.26 32.91
N PRO A 40 -20.75 21.20 33.21
CA PRO A 40 -21.88 21.35 34.17
C PRO A 40 -21.42 21.80 35.57
N ASN A 41 -20.25 21.30 36.00
CA ASN A 41 -19.70 21.67 37.31
C ASN A 41 -18.90 23.00 37.30
N LYS A 42 -18.78 23.66 36.15
CA LYS A 42 -18.00 24.90 35.95
C LYS A 42 -16.54 24.76 36.43
N ASP A 43 -16.00 23.53 36.34
CA ASP A 43 -14.63 23.21 36.79
C ASP A 43 -13.60 23.57 35.72
N MET A 44 -13.13 24.81 35.76
CA MET A 44 -12.12 25.31 34.83
C MET A 44 -10.77 24.53 34.93
N ARG A 45 -10.44 23.99 36.11
CA ARG A 45 -9.18 23.25 36.27
C ARG A 45 -9.21 21.95 35.46
N SER A 46 -10.29 21.20 35.56
CA SER A 46 -10.48 19.99 34.77
C SER A 46 -10.52 20.25 33.27
N ILE A 47 -11.17 21.34 32.84
CA ILE A 47 -11.20 21.74 31.41
C ILE A 47 -9.78 22.00 30.91
N VAL A 48 -9.01 22.82 31.64
CA VAL A 48 -7.61 23.12 31.27
C VAL A 48 -6.76 21.85 31.28
N PHE A 49 -6.91 21.00 32.32
CA PHE A 49 -6.16 19.74 32.41
C PHE A 49 -6.41 18.81 31.18
N TYR A 50 -7.68 18.53 30.83
CA TYR A 50 -8.00 17.69 29.68
C TYR A 50 -7.57 18.33 28.34
N SER A 51 -7.64 19.63 28.22
CA SER A 51 -7.16 20.37 27.03
C SER A 51 -5.65 20.25 26.87
N VAL A 52 -4.89 20.44 27.94
CA VAL A 52 -3.42 20.27 27.94
C VAL A 52 -3.06 18.82 27.64
N MET A 53 -3.74 17.84 28.26
CA MET A 53 -3.49 16.42 27.99
C MET A 53 -3.78 16.06 26.52
N THR A 54 -4.85 16.57 25.94
CA THR A 54 -5.15 16.39 24.51
C THR A 54 -4.04 16.95 23.63
N MET A 55 -3.54 18.15 23.95
CA MET A 55 -2.43 18.77 23.22
C MET A 55 -1.12 17.96 23.34
N LEU A 56 -0.80 17.46 24.54
CA LEU A 56 0.37 16.61 24.76
C LEU A 56 0.27 15.28 23.98
N ILE A 57 -0.90 14.65 23.97
CA ILE A 57 -1.14 13.44 23.18
C ILE A 57 -1.00 13.72 21.68
N ALA A 58 -1.53 14.84 21.19
CA ALA A 58 -1.39 15.24 19.79
C ALA A 58 0.07 15.48 19.42
N LEU A 59 0.84 16.16 20.29
CA LEU A 59 2.26 16.38 20.10
C LEU A 59 3.04 15.05 20.10
N TYR A 60 2.76 14.16 21.06
CA TYR A 60 3.37 12.84 21.12
C TYR A 60 3.08 12.02 19.84
N THR A 61 1.84 12.03 19.36
CA THR A 61 1.44 11.34 18.11
C THR A 61 2.19 11.91 16.90
N CYS A 62 2.33 13.23 16.81
CA CYS A 62 3.06 13.90 15.75
C CYS A 62 4.56 13.52 15.75
N VAL A 63 5.20 13.55 16.93
CA VAL A 63 6.61 13.15 17.10
C VAL A 63 6.82 11.68 16.76
N SER A 64 5.92 10.81 17.25
CA SER A 64 5.96 9.37 16.96
C SER A 64 5.82 9.08 15.47
N LEU A 65 4.92 9.80 14.78
CA LEU A 65 4.74 9.69 13.32
C LEU A 65 6.00 10.13 12.56
N ARG A 66 6.63 11.24 12.97
CA ARG A 66 7.87 11.70 12.38
C ARG A 66 9.00 10.68 12.53
N ILE A 67 9.17 10.11 13.73
CA ILE A 67 10.17 9.06 14.00
C ILE A 67 9.89 7.82 13.14
N LYS A 68 8.63 7.39 13.09
CA LYS A 68 8.19 6.28 12.23
C LYS A 68 8.59 6.50 10.77
N ILE A 69 8.18 7.63 10.18
CA ILE A 69 8.45 7.93 8.76
C ILE A 69 9.95 7.89 8.51
N LYS A 70 10.77 8.58 9.35
CA LYS A 70 12.21 8.59 9.21
C LYS A 70 12.82 7.19 9.26
N LEU A 71 12.52 6.42 10.30
CA LEU A 71 13.11 5.08 10.51
C LEU A 71 12.66 4.10 9.43
N MET A 72 11.37 4.10 9.07
CA MET A 72 10.84 3.15 8.08
C MET A 72 11.34 3.47 6.67
N THR A 73 11.46 4.74 6.30
CA THR A 73 12.07 5.13 5.02
C THR A 73 13.55 4.72 4.96
N GLN A 74 14.31 4.93 6.04
CA GLN A 74 15.70 4.49 6.10
C GLN A 74 15.80 2.96 5.95
N ILE A 75 15.04 2.20 6.74
CA ILE A 75 15.03 0.73 6.67
C ILE A 75 14.66 0.25 5.26
N GLY A 76 13.62 0.86 4.65
CA GLY A 76 13.20 0.50 3.30
C GLY A 76 14.29 0.74 2.26
N GLN A 77 14.99 1.90 2.33
CA GLN A 77 16.08 2.21 1.40
C GLN A 77 17.32 1.34 1.65
N ASP A 78 17.65 1.03 2.90
CA ASP A 78 18.76 0.12 3.22
C ASP A 78 18.49 -1.30 2.68
N ILE A 79 17.25 -1.80 2.78
CA ILE A 79 16.85 -3.10 2.22
C ILE A 79 16.92 -3.07 0.69
N VAL A 80 16.43 -2.00 0.05
CA VAL A 80 16.53 -1.81 -1.41
C VAL A 80 17.98 -1.82 -1.88
N HIS A 81 18.83 -1.08 -1.17
CA HIS A 81 20.26 -1.04 -1.48
C HIS A 81 20.87 -2.45 -1.42
N SER A 82 20.62 -3.20 -0.33
CA SER A 82 21.15 -4.55 -0.19
C SER A 82 20.65 -5.51 -1.27
N ILE A 83 19.35 -5.48 -1.59
CA ILE A 83 18.78 -6.33 -2.66
C ILE A 83 19.37 -5.96 -4.01
N ARG A 84 19.51 -4.65 -4.32
CA ARG A 84 20.12 -4.24 -5.59
C ARG A 84 21.58 -4.66 -5.70
N TYR A 85 22.32 -4.56 -4.60
CA TYR A 85 23.71 -4.97 -4.56
C TYR A 85 23.81 -6.48 -4.86
N ASP A 86 23.05 -7.32 -4.16
CA ASP A 86 23.07 -8.76 -4.35
C ASP A 86 22.64 -9.16 -5.78
N ILE A 87 21.60 -8.50 -6.34
CA ILE A 87 21.19 -8.74 -7.73
C ILE A 87 22.31 -8.34 -8.69
N PHE A 88 22.89 -7.15 -8.48
CA PHE A 88 23.91 -6.61 -9.38
C PHE A 88 25.19 -7.47 -9.35
N GLU A 89 25.62 -7.88 -8.16
CA GLU A 89 26.78 -8.79 -7.97
C GLU A 89 26.52 -10.11 -8.69
N HIS A 90 25.36 -10.72 -8.48
CA HIS A 90 24.99 -11.96 -9.13
C HIS A 90 24.91 -11.85 -10.66
N LEU A 91 24.36 -10.73 -11.17
CA LEU A 91 24.33 -10.47 -12.62
C LEU A 91 25.74 -10.44 -13.25
N GLN A 92 26.79 -10.04 -12.51
CA GLN A 92 28.17 -10.05 -13.07
C GLN A 92 28.74 -11.47 -13.22
N GLU A 93 28.16 -12.46 -12.53
CA GLU A 93 28.59 -13.85 -12.55
C GLU A 93 27.81 -14.70 -13.55
N LEU A 94 26.69 -14.18 -14.10
CA LEU A 94 25.86 -14.94 -15.04
C LEU A 94 26.49 -15.07 -16.43
N PRO A 95 26.28 -16.23 -17.11
CA PRO A 95 26.82 -16.49 -18.44
C PRO A 95 26.17 -15.60 -19.51
N PHE A 96 26.85 -15.41 -20.66
CA PHE A 96 26.32 -14.61 -21.78
C PHE A 96 25.00 -15.13 -22.33
N SER A 97 24.74 -16.43 -22.29
CA SER A 97 23.47 -17.04 -22.72
C SER A 97 22.27 -16.44 -21.98
N TYR A 98 22.42 -16.08 -20.70
CA TYR A 98 21.38 -15.40 -19.92
C TYR A 98 20.97 -14.06 -20.54
N TYR A 99 21.93 -13.32 -21.09
CA TYR A 99 21.72 -11.99 -21.69
C TYR A 99 21.21 -12.09 -23.11
N ASP A 100 21.62 -13.13 -23.86
CA ASP A 100 21.18 -13.36 -25.24
C ASP A 100 19.73 -13.81 -25.32
N GLU A 101 19.27 -14.61 -24.36
CA GLU A 101 17.89 -15.11 -24.32
C GLU A 101 16.88 -14.10 -23.75
N ARG A 102 17.34 -13.06 -23.04
CA ARG A 102 16.46 -12.14 -22.30
C ARG A 102 16.64 -10.68 -22.74
N PRO A 103 15.57 -9.97 -23.08
CA PRO A 103 15.66 -8.54 -23.41
C PRO A 103 16.23 -7.74 -22.24
N HIS A 104 17.28 -6.95 -22.48
CA HIS A 104 17.95 -6.12 -21.46
C HIS A 104 16.98 -5.24 -20.65
N GLY A 105 15.92 -4.73 -21.29
CA GLY A 105 14.87 -3.97 -20.60
C GLY A 105 14.15 -4.74 -19.50
N LYS A 106 13.96 -6.07 -19.64
CA LYS A 106 13.36 -6.89 -18.58
C LYS A 106 14.27 -7.02 -17.37
N ILE A 107 15.58 -7.16 -17.59
CA ILE A 107 16.58 -7.24 -16.52
C ILE A 107 16.59 -5.92 -15.74
N GLN A 108 16.64 -4.79 -16.44
CA GLN A 108 16.61 -3.46 -15.83
C GLN A 108 15.34 -3.24 -14.97
N VAL A 109 14.17 -3.64 -15.45
CA VAL A 109 12.91 -3.54 -14.70
C VAL A 109 12.96 -4.34 -13.40
N ARG A 110 13.60 -5.53 -13.38
CA ARG A 110 13.76 -6.34 -12.17
C ARG A 110 14.62 -5.65 -11.12
N VAL A 111 15.78 -5.11 -11.54
CA VAL A 111 16.74 -4.45 -10.63
C VAL A 111 16.22 -3.13 -10.08
N VAL A 112 15.49 -2.36 -10.89
CA VAL A 112 15.07 -0.99 -10.52
C VAL A 112 13.63 -0.96 -10.03
N ASN A 113 12.68 -1.34 -10.89
CA ASN A 113 11.26 -1.09 -10.61
C ASN A 113 10.69 -2.04 -9.57
N TYR A 114 10.97 -3.36 -9.67
CA TYR A 114 10.42 -4.32 -8.72
C TYR A 114 10.97 -4.12 -7.32
N VAL A 115 12.27 -3.81 -7.20
CA VAL A 115 12.90 -3.54 -5.91
C VAL A 115 12.36 -2.25 -5.27
N ASN A 116 12.10 -1.19 -6.06
CA ASN A 116 11.48 0.04 -5.55
C ASN A 116 10.07 -0.22 -5.00
N ASN A 117 9.24 -0.96 -5.74
CA ASN A 117 7.88 -1.28 -5.32
C ASN A 117 7.85 -2.13 -4.04
N LEU A 118 8.87 -2.99 -3.85
CA LEU A 118 9.04 -3.74 -2.60
C LEU A 118 9.37 -2.83 -1.42
N SER A 119 10.18 -1.78 -1.64
CA SER A 119 10.50 -0.79 -0.60
C SER A 119 9.25 -0.13 -0.02
N ASP A 120 8.33 0.28 -0.88
CA ASP A 120 7.10 0.95 -0.44
C ASP A 120 6.23 0.05 0.44
N LEU A 121 6.13 -1.24 0.11
CA LEU A 121 5.42 -2.20 0.92
C LEU A 121 6.11 -2.41 2.29
N LEU A 122 7.42 -2.57 2.31
CA LEU A 122 8.19 -2.80 3.53
C LEU A 122 8.23 -1.56 4.42
N SER A 123 8.39 -0.37 3.83
CA SER A 123 8.51 0.89 4.57
C SER A 123 7.18 1.34 5.20
N ASN A 124 6.08 1.18 4.47
CA ASN A 124 4.79 1.74 4.87
C ASN A 124 3.70 0.67 5.03
N GLY A 125 3.71 -0.38 4.21
CA GLY A 125 2.61 -1.32 4.14
C GLY A 125 2.42 -2.13 5.43
N ILE A 126 3.44 -2.86 5.86
CA ILE A 126 3.35 -3.82 6.98
C ILE A 126 3.07 -3.11 8.30
N ILE A 127 3.86 -2.08 8.63
CA ILE A 127 3.72 -1.36 9.92
C ILE A 127 2.39 -0.62 9.99
N ASN A 128 1.96 0.02 8.89
CA ASN A 128 0.64 0.66 8.85
C ASN A 128 -0.48 -0.35 9.08
N THR A 129 -0.42 -1.50 8.41
CA THR A 129 -1.44 -2.55 8.54
C THR A 129 -1.56 -3.06 9.96
N ILE A 130 -0.43 -3.35 10.63
CA ILE A 130 -0.44 -3.77 12.03
C ILE A 130 -1.01 -2.66 12.92
N THR A 131 -0.59 -1.41 12.69
CA THR A 131 -1.10 -0.26 13.46
C THR A 131 -2.60 -0.08 13.25
N ASP A 132 -3.10 -0.24 12.02
CA ASP A 132 -4.52 -0.09 11.70
C ASP A 132 -5.38 -1.21 12.29
N LEU A 133 -4.88 -2.46 12.32
CA LEU A 133 -5.54 -3.56 13.03
C LEU A 133 -5.64 -3.28 14.53
N CYS A 134 -4.55 -2.80 15.13
CA CYS A 134 -4.55 -2.43 16.54
C CYS A 134 -5.44 -1.20 16.82
N ASN A 135 -5.49 -0.23 15.90
CA ASN A 135 -6.42 0.90 15.97
C ASN A 135 -7.88 0.42 16.02
N LEU A 136 -8.27 -0.49 15.12
CA LEU A 136 -9.61 -1.08 15.13
C LEU A 136 -9.91 -1.77 16.47
N PHE A 137 -8.97 -2.55 16.98
CA PHE A 137 -9.12 -3.21 18.27
C PHE A 137 -9.31 -2.19 19.40
N PHE A 138 -8.46 -1.15 19.48
CA PHE A 138 -8.58 -0.11 20.50
C PHE A 138 -9.87 0.67 20.37
N ILE A 139 -10.28 1.06 19.16
CA ILE A 139 -11.56 1.77 18.96
C ILE A 139 -12.71 0.92 19.50
N ILE A 140 -12.81 -0.34 19.12
CA ILE A 140 -13.88 -1.23 19.58
C ILE A 140 -13.82 -1.41 21.10
N ALA A 141 -12.65 -1.63 21.68
CA ALA A 141 -12.47 -1.78 23.12
C ALA A 141 -12.92 -0.51 23.91
N PHE A 142 -12.52 0.68 23.43
CA PHE A 142 -12.93 1.93 24.03
C PHE A 142 -14.43 2.19 23.88
N MET A 143 -15.02 1.95 22.71
CA MET A 143 -16.47 2.07 22.50
C MET A 143 -17.26 1.12 23.41
N LEU A 144 -16.83 -0.14 23.51
CA LEU A 144 -17.45 -1.11 24.43
C LEU A 144 -17.34 -0.70 25.91
N SER A 145 -16.22 -0.08 26.30
CA SER A 145 -16.03 0.42 27.68
C SER A 145 -16.93 1.60 28.02
N ILE A 146 -17.41 2.35 27.05
CA ILE A 146 -18.28 3.51 27.22
C ILE A 146 -19.75 3.05 27.20
N ASN A 147 -20.20 2.42 26.11
CA ASN A 147 -21.58 1.95 26.00
C ASN A 147 -21.71 0.79 24.97
N VAL A 148 -22.08 -0.38 25.47
CA VAL A 148 -22.19 -1.59 24.65
C VAL A 148 -23.31 -1.49 23.61
N LYS A 149 -24.46 -0.89 23.95
CA LYS A 149 -25.63 -0.78 23.05
C LYS A 149 -25.30 0.07 21.84
N LEU A 150 -24.71 1.25 22.04
CA LEU A 150 -24.28 2.13 20.94
C LEU A 150 -23.17 1.49 20.08
N THR A 151 -22.27 0.74 20.72
CA THR A 151 -21.22 0.01 19.98
C THR A 151 -21.83 -1.04 19.06
N LEU A 152 -22.82 -1.81 19.50
CA LEU A 152 -23.51 -2.78 18.66
C LEU A 152 -24.20 -2.11 17.46
N VAL A 153 -24.84 -0.96 17.67
CA VAL A 153 -25.43 -0.17 16.57
C VAL A 153 -24.36 0.24 15.55
N CYS A 154 -23.20 0.71 16.02
CA CYS A 154 -22.08 1.04 15.14
C CYS A 154 -21.60 -0.19 14.33
N LEU A 155 -21.45 -1.33 15.01
CA LEU A 155 -20.98 -2.58 14.37
C LEU A 155 -22.00 -3.12 13.34
N CYS A 156 -23.29 -2.83 13.50
CA CYS A 156 -24.31 -3.16 12.47
C CYS A 156 -24.08 -2.44 11.13
N GLY A 157 -23.36 -1.33 11.11
CA GLY A 157 -22.93 -0.66 9.88
C GLY A 157 -21.89 -1.46 9.08
N LEU A 158 -21.13 -2.37 9.72
CA LEU A 158 -20.07 -3.17 9.06
C LEU A 158 -20.59 -4.11 7.97
N PRO A 159 -21.62 -4.94 8.20
CA PRO A 159 -22.18 -5.79 7.15
C PRO A 159 -22.65 -4.98 5.94
N LEU A 160 -23.32 -3.86 6.18
CA LEU A 160 -23.77 -2.96 5.10
C LEU A 160 -22.59 -2.45 4.27
N LEU A 161 -21.55 -1.96 4.93
CA LEU A 161 -20.33 -1.52 4.27
C LEU A 161 -19.66 -2.66 3.49
N ALA A 162 -19.55 -3.84 4.08
CA ALA A 162 -18.95 -5.00 3.41
C ALA A 162 -19.67 -5.35 2.11
N VAL A 163 -21.00 -5.37 2.10
CA VAL A 163 -21.82 -5.62 0.90
C VAL A 163 -21.54 -4.56 -0.17
N VAL A 164 -21.54 -3.29 0.19
CA VAL A 164 -21.29 -2.19 -0.76
C VAL A 164 -19.87 -2.26 -1.32
N ILE A 165 -18.86 -2.48 -0.47
CA ILE A 165 -17.46 -2.61 -0.91
C ILE A 165 -17.30 -3.78 -1.87
N ILE A 166 -17.84 -4.96 -1.55
CA ILE A 166 -17.72 -6.17 -2.39
C ILE A 166 -18.39 -5.93 -3.75
N ALA A 167 -19.57 -5.32 -3.76
CA ALA A 167 -20.30 -5.00 -4.99
C ALA A 167 -19.55 -4.02 -5.88
N LEU A 168 -19.00 -2.93 -5.28
CA LEU A 168 -18.24 -1.93 -6.00
C LEU A 168 -16.90 -2.47 -6.50
N LYS A 169 -16.17 -3.27 -5.70
CA LYS A 169 -14.89 -3.87 -6.11
C LYS A 169 -15.02 -4.77 -7.32
N LYS A 170 -16.09 -5.57 -7.42
CA LYS A 170 -16.33 -6.39 -8.62
C LYS A 170 -16.47 -5.54 -9.88
N LYS A 171 -17.26 -4.46 -9.81
CA LYS A 171 -17.45 -3.53 -10.95
C LYS A 171 -16.17 -2.78 -11.28
N GLN A 172 -15.46 -2.29 -10.28
CA GLN A 172 -14.18 -1.60 -10.40
C GLN A 172 -13.14 -2.50 -11.10
N ARG A 173 -12.96 -3.74 -10.63
CA ARG A 173 -12.02 -4.70 -11.22
C ARG A 173 -12.30 -4.92 -12.72
N LYS A 174 -13.57 -5.13 -13.09
CA LYS A 174 -13.96 -5.30 -14.50
C LYS A 174 -13.65 -4.05 -15.33
N ALA A 175 -13.94 -2.86 -14.81
CA ALA A 175 -13.66 -1.61 -15.50
C ALA A 175 -12.15 -1.40 -15.72
N TRP A 176 -11.32 -1.69 -14.71
CA TRP A 176 -9.86 -1.62 -14.82
C TRP A 176 -9.29 -2.65 -15.81
N GLN A 177 -9.85 -3.86 -15.89
CA GLN A 177 -9.44 -4.84 -16.89
C GLN A 177 -9.72 -4.33 -18.32
N ILE A 178 -10.91 -3.76 -18.55
CA ILE A 178 -11.27 -3.19 -19.87
C ILE A 178 -10.31 -2.03 -20.21
N GLN A 179 -10.03 -1.16 -19.26
CA GLN A 179 -9.10 -0.03 -19.44
C GLN A 179 -7.68 -0.55 -19.77
N SER A 180 -7.18 -1.54 -19.02
CA SER A 180 -5.87 -2.13 -19.26
C SER A 180 -5.74 -2.75 -20.66
N ASN A 181 -6.75 -3.46 -21.13
CA ASN A 181 -6.77 -4.01 -22.49
C ASN A 181 -6.75 -2.89 -23.55
N LYS A 182 -7.54 -1.82 -23.36
CA LYS A 182 -7.53 -0.68 -24.27
C LYS A 182 -6.18 0.04 -24.28
N GLN A 183 -5.53 0.18 -23.13
CA GLN A 183 -4.18 0.73 -23.02
C GLN A 183 -3.15 -0.13 -23.75
N SER A 184 -3.21 -1.45 -23.58
CA SER A 184 -2.30 -2.37 -24.28
C SER A 184 -2.44 -2.27 -25.79
N ASN A 185 -3.67 -2.19 -26.31
CA ASN A 185 -3.93 -2.02 -27.74
C ASN A 185 -3.39 -0.68 -28.25
N LEU A 186 -3.60 0.40 -27.51
CA LEU A 186 -3.07 1.72 -27.86
C LEU A 186 -1.54 1.73 -27.88
N ASN A 187 -0.91 1.14 -26.84
CA ASN A 187 0.55 1.06 -26.77
C ASN A 187 1.15 0.21 -27.91
N ALA A 188 0.51 -0.92 -28.23
CA ALA A 188 0.93 -1.76 -29.36
C ALA A 188 0.85 -0.99 -30.69
N TYR A 189 -0.24 -0.26 -30.91
CA TYR A 189 -0.42 0.56 -32.12
C TYR A 189 0.62 1.70 -32.21
N ILE A 190 0.92 2.37 -31.09
CA ILE A 190 1.98 3.39 -31.03
C ILE A 190 3.33 2.78 -31.41
N ALA A 191 3.68 1.63 -30.84
CA ALA A 191 4.93 0.96 -31.15
C ALA A 191 5.02 0.54 -32.62
N GLU A 192 3.94 0.00 -33.19
CA GLU A 192 3.84 -0.37 -34.61
C GLU A 192 3.97 0.87 -35.50
N SER A 193 3.27 1.96 -35.18
CA SER A 193 3.30 3.21 -35.95
C SER A 193 4.70 3.85 -35.92
N ILE A 194 5.40 3.84 -34.78
CA ILE A 194 6.78 4.36 -34.69
C ILE A 194 7.74 3.51 -35.50
N ASN A 195 7.66 2.18 -35.37
CA ASN A 195 8.52 1.25 -36.10
C ASN A 195 8.26 1.31 -37.62
N GLY A 196 7.00 1.49 -38.01
CA GLY A 196 6.56 1.57 -39.40
C GLY A 196 6.53 2.99 -39.99
N ILE A 197 7.08 4.00 -39.33
CA ILE A 197 6.93 5.41 -39.72
C ILE A 197 7.43 5.70 -41.16
N ARG A 198 8.54 5.04 -41.56
CA ARG A 198 9.08 5.17 -42.91
C ARG A 198 8.09 4.69 -43.97
N VAL A 199 7.39 3.58 -43.69
CA VAL A 199 6.36 3.03 -44.60
C VAL A 199 5.17 3.98 -44.67
N THR A 200 4.68 4.45 -43.52
CA THR A 200 3.57 5.41 -43.45
C THR A 200 3.86 6.65 -44.28
N GLN A 201 5.05 7.25 -44.13
CA GLN A 201 5.46 8.44 -44.89
C GLN A 201 5.68 8.15 -46.37
N SER A 202 6.26 6.99 -46.72
CA SER A 202 6.47 6.62 -48.12
C SER A 202 5.17 6.44 -48.91
N PHE A 203 4.09 6.04 -48.24
CA PHE A 203 2.76 5.87 -48.83
C PHE A 203 1.79 7.03 -48.54
N VAL A 204 2.27 8.10 -47.90
CA VAL A 204 1.47 9.30 -47.55
C VAL A 204 0.19 8.93 -46.81
N ARG A 205 0.33 8.08 -45.74
CA ARG A 205 -0.80 7.57 -44.95
C ARG A 205 -0.87 8.15 -43.51
N GLU A 206 -0.29 9.33 -43.31
CA GLU A 206 -0.23 9.99 -41.97
C GLU A 206 -1.62 10.30 -41.45
N ASP A 207 -2.53 10.79 -42.30
CA ASP A 207 -3.89 11.14 -41.90
C ASP A 207 -4.70 9.88 -41.47
N GLU A 208 -4.55 8.78 -42.22
CA GLU A 208 -5.21 7.52 -41.88
C GLU A 208 -4.68 6.95 -40.56
N ASN A 209 -3.35 6.98 -40.37
CA ASN A 209 -2.69 6.55 -39.16
C ASN A 209 -3.13 7.38 -37.95
N SER A 210 -3.21 8.70 -38.09
CA SER A 210 -3.74 9.64 -37.10
C SER A 210 -5.20 9.36 -36.75
N GLY A 211 -6.02 9.03 -37.76
CA GLY A 211 -7.42 8.66 -37.58
C GLY A 211 -7.60 7.37 -36.77
N ILE A 212 -6.74 6.36 -36.98
CA ILE A 212 -6.74 5.13 -36.21
C ILE A 212 -6.30 5.39 -34.74
N PHE A 213 -5.20 6.15 -34.59
CA PHE A 213 -4.72 6.56 -33.27
C PHE A 213 -5.79 7.29 -32.46
N ASN A 214 -6.49 8.25 -33.07
CA ASN A 214 -7.55 8.99 -32.37
C ASN A 214 -8.69 8.07 -31.92
N ARG A 215 -9.14 7.12 -32.74
CA ARG A 215 -10.17 6.13 -32.35
C ARG A 215 -9.73 5.26 -31.19
N LEU A 216 -8.48 4.77 -31.20
CA LEU A 216 -7.94 3.96 -30.11
C LEU A 216 -7.77 4.77 -28.83
N SER A 217 -7.29 6.02 -28.94
CA SER A 217 -7.13 6.96 -27.83
C SER A 217 -8.48 7.33 -27.21
N ASP A 218 -9.51 7.59 -28.01
CA ASP A 218 -10.86 7.85 -27.51
C ASP A 218 -11.45 6.62 -26.80
N GLY A 219 -11.26 5.43 -27.37
CA GLY A 219 -11.70 4.19 -26.73
C GLY A 219 -10.99 3.94 -25.38
N TYR A 220 -9.70 4.28 -25.28
CA TYR A 220 -8.96 4.25 -24.01
C TYR A 220 -9.50 5.29 -23.03
N ARG A 221 -9.70 6.54 -23.48
CA ARG A 221 -10.26 7.63 -22.66
C ARG A 221 -11.61 7.26 -22.04
N GLU A 222 -12.52 6.69 -22.84
CA GLU A 222 -13.82 6.24 -22.34
C GLU A 222 -13.71 5.12 -21.30
N ALA A 223 -12.83 4.15 -21.56
CA ALA A 223 -12.59 3.05 -20.61
C ALA A 223 -11.97 3.57 -19.32
N TRP A 224 -11.01 4.50 -19.40
CA TRP A 224 -10.41 5.19 -18.27
C TRP A 224 -11.45 5.92 -17.43
N MET A 225 -12.28 6.75 -18.06
CA MET A 225 -13.33 7.51 -17.37
C MET A 225 -14.33 6.59 -16.65
N ARG A 226 -14.65 5.43 -17.24
CA ARG A 226 -15.47 4.40 -16.58
C ARG A 226 -14.79 3.80 -15.35
N ALA A 227 -13.51 3.47 -15.46
CA ALA A 227 -12.74 2.90 -14.35
C ALA A 227 -12.61 3.90 -13.19
N VAL A 228 -12.28 5.14 -13.51
CA VAL A 228 -12.17 6.25 -12.56
C VAL A 228 -13.50 6.55 -11.87
N LYS A 229 -14.63 6.50 -12.60
CA LYS A 229 -15.97 6.69 -12.00
C LYS A 229 -16.23 5.71 -10.87
N PHE A 230 -15.93 4.42 -11.05
CA PHE A 230 -16.08 3.42 -9.98
C PHE A 230 -15.09 3.62 -8.84
N ASN A 231 -13.89 4.13 -9.12
CA ASN A 231 -12.92 4.46 -8.09
C ASN A 231 -13.40 5.62 -7.21
N PHE A 232 -13.91 6.70 -7.83
CA PHE A 232 -14.40 7.87 -7.11
C PHE A 232 -15.69 7.63 -6.31
N ILE A 233 -16.53 6.67 -6.70
CA ILE A 233 -17.74 6.32 -5.95
C ILE A 233 -17.38 5.66 -4.61
N MET A 234 -16.22 5.02 -4.49
CA MET A 234 -15.85 4.23 -3.31
C MET A 234 -15.73 5.09 -2.04
N GLY A 235 -15.02 6.22 -2.11
CA GLY A 235 -14.87 7.15 -0.98
C GLY A 235 -16.21 7.66 -0.47
N PRO A 236 -17.00 8.36 -1.30
CA PRO A 236 -18.33 8.85 -0.91
C PRO A 236 -19.28 7.76 -0.38
N SER A 237 -19.18 6.52 -0.88
CA SER A 237 -20.00 5.41 -0.36
C SER A 237 -19.68 5.08 1.08
N VAL A 238 -18.39 5.10 1.46
CA VAL A 238 -17.97 4.91 2.85
C VAL A 238 -18.43 6.08 3.73
N ASP A 239 -18.31 7.32 3.24
CA ASP A 239 -18.73 8.52 3.96
C ASP A 239 -20.25 8.55 4.18
N ILE A 240 -21.05 8.15 3.19
CA ILE A 240 -22.50 8.03 3.32
C ILE A 240 -22.86 7.00 4.40
N ILE A 241 -22.24 5.82 4.39
CA ILE A 241 -22.50 4.78 5.38
C ILE A 241 -22.07 5.24 6.77
N SER A 242 -20.94 5.90 6.89
CA SER A 242 -20.47 6.51 8.14
C SER A 242 -21.49 7.53 8.66
N THR A 243 -21.98 8.40 7.78
CA THR A 243 -22.99 9.44 8.13
C THR A 243 -24.32 8.80 8.55
N ILE A 244 -24.80 7.80 7.82
CA ILE A 244 -26.00 7.06 8.15
C ILE A 244 -25.85 6.38 9.53
N THR A 245 -24.72 5.71 9.76
CA THR A 245 -24.43 5.06 11.05
C THR A 245 -24.40 6.08 12.18
N THR A 246 -23.79 7.24 11.96
CA THR A 246 -23.77 8.35 12.92
C THR A 246 -25.19 8.87 13.19
N ALA A 247 -26.00 9.05 12.14
CA ALA A 247 -27.40 9.48 12.30
C ALA A 247 -28.23 8.49 13.13
N PHE A 248 -28.07 7.19 12.88
CA PHE A 248 -28.73 6.16 13.69
C PHE A 248 -28.29 6.20 15.15
N ILE A 249 -26.99 6.42 15.41
CA ILE A 249 -26.47 6.56 16.78
C ILE A 249 -27.07 7.77 17.48
N TYR A 250 -27.22 8.90 16.79
CA TYR A 250 -27.88 10.07 17.37
C TYR A 250 -29.37 9.81 17.63
N VAL A 251 -30.11 9.27 16.66
CA VAL A 251 -31.57 9.01 16.83
C VAL A 251 -31.82 8.03 17.98
N LEU A 252 -31.13 6.89 17.99
CA LEU A 252 -31.27 5.89 19.04
C LEU A 252 -30.68 6.35 20.36
N GLY A 253 -29.55 7.04 20.34
CA GLY A 253 -28.90 7.56 21.54
C GLY A 253 -29.74 8.61 22.25
N ILE A 254 -30.34 9.55 21.52
CA ILE A 254 -31.24 10.55 22.08
C ILE A 254 -32.52 9.87 22.62
N SER A 255 -33.09 8.91 21.91
CA SER A 255 -34.22 8.13 22.37
C SER A 255 -33.92 7.39 23.69
N TRP A 256 -32.74 6.79 23.79
CA TRP A 256 -32.31 6.08 25.00
C TRP A 256 -31.86 7.00 26.14
N MET A 257 -31.43 8.23 25.83
CA MET A 257 -31.05 9.24 26.83
C MET A 257 -32.22 9.63 27.76
N SER A 258 -33.46 9.46 27.28
CA SER A 258 -34.64 9.66 28.09
C SER A 258 -34.75 8.66 29.27
N ASN A 259 -33.99 7.58 29.25
CA ASN A 259 -33.94 6.58 30.31
C ASN A 259 -32.68 6.79 31.17
N PRO A 260 -32.80 7.18 32.46
CA PRO A 260 -31.65 7.46 33.32
C PRO A 260 -30.64 6.33 33.46
N ASP A 261 -31.09 5.08 33.34
CA ASP A 261 -30.25 3.88 33.44
C ASP A 261 -29.45 3.59 32.18
N SER A 262 -29.64 4.38 31.12
CA SER A 262 -28.96 4.13 29.82
C SER A 262 -27.47 4.47 29.83
N GLY A 263 -27.02 5.36 30.73
CA GLY A 263 -25.66 5.89 30.78
C GLY A 263 -25.27 6.68 29.52
N ILE A 264 -26.24 7.11 28.70
CA ILE A 264 -26.03 7.85 27.46
C ILE A 264 -26.18 9.35 27.74
N THR A 265 -25.13 10.09 27.46
CA THR A 265 -25.03 11.54 27.63
C THR A 265 -24.69 12.22 26.30
N VAL A 266 -24.75 13.54 26.25
CA VAL A 266 -24.33 14.30 25.07
C VAL A 266 -22.86 14.08 24.80
N GLY A 267 -22.01 14.05 25.83
CA GLY A 267 -20.58 13.77 25.70
C GLY A 267 -20.30 12.37 25.15
N VAL A 268 -21.08 11.36 25.55
CA VAL A 268 -21.00 10.00 24.99
C VAL A 268 -21.30 10.02 23.50
N LEU A 269 -22.34 10.73 23.04
CA LEU A 269 -22.68 10.80 21.61
C LEU A 269 -21.57 11.48 20.80
N ILE A 270 -20.98 12.56 21.33
CA ILE A 270 -19.86 13.26 20.70
C ILE A 270 -18.63 12.33 20.61
N ALA A 271 -18.30 11.62 21.68
CA ALA A 271 -17.19 10.67 21.68
C ALA A 271 -17.41 9.55 20.65
N PHE A 272 -18.62 8.98 20.56
CA PHE A 272 -18.97 7.98 19.58
C PHE A 272 -18.81 8.48 18.15
N THR A 273 -19.23 9.71 17.85
CA THR A 273 -19.03 10.32 16.52
C THR A 273 -17.55 10.39 16.15
N ALA A 274 -16.69 10.78 17.10
CA ALA A 274 -15.25 10.84 16.90
C ALA A 274 -14.63 9.44 16.72
N TYR A 275 -15.12 8.40 17.40
CA TYR A 275 -14.67 7.01 17.20
C TYR A 275 -15.14 6.46 15.86
N ILE A 276 -16.39 6.72 15.44
CA ILE A 276 -16.93 6.28 14.16
C ILE A 276 -16.11 6.86 13.00
N SER A 277 -15.79 8.15 13.04
CA SER A 277 -14.99 8.78 11.98
C SER A 277 -13.59 8.15 11.83
N ARG A 278 -13.02 7.61 12.92
CA ARG A 278 -11.74 6.92 12.92
C ARG A 278 -11.83 5.43 12.58
N PHE A 279 -13.01 4.84 12.73
CA PHE A 279 -13.24 3.41 12.55
C PHE A 279 -13.19 2.95 11.10
N TRP A 280 -13.64 3.79 10.15
CA TRP A 280 -13.75 3.41 8.75
C TRP A 280 -12.43 3.45 7.98
N ASN A 281 -11.50 4.33 8.37
CA ASN A 281 -10.22 4.49 7.67
C ASN A 281 -9.35 3.21 7.67
N PRO A 282 -9.13 2.54 8.80
CA PRO A 282 -8.37 1.28 8.84
C PRO A 282 -8.91 0.18 7.93
N ILE A 283 -10.23 0.10 7.77
CA ILE A 283 -10.88 -0.91 6.92
C ILE A 283 -10.51 -0.71 5.45
N ASN A 284 -10.49 0.54 4.99
CA ASN A 284 -10.07 0.89 3.63
C ASN A 284 -8.60 0.58 3.40
N THR A 285 -7.74 0.91 4.37
CA THR A 285 -6.29 0.66 4.31
C THR A 285 -5.99 -0.84 4.24
N LEU A 286 -6.64 -1.65 5.06
CA LEU A 286 -6.51 -3.12 5.04
C LEU A 286 -6.88 -3.71 3.67
N ALA A 287 -7.99 -3.23 3.09
CA ALA A 287 -8.42 -3.68 1.77
C ALA A 287 -7.44 -3.32 0.64
N SER A 288 -6.74 -2.19 0.76
CA SER A 288 -5.71 -1.76 -0.18
C SER A 288 -4.41 -2.52 0.02
N PHE A 289 -4.03 -2.78 1.27
CA PHE A 289 -2.83 -3.53 1.64
C PHE A 289 -2.83 -4.94 1.07
N TYR A 290 -3.96 -5.64 1.09
CA TYR A 290 -4.07 -6.99 0.50
C TYR A 290 -3.64 -7.01 -0.97
N ASN A 291 -4.09 -6.04 -1.77
CA ASN A 291 -3.68 -5.94 -3.18
C ASN A 291 -2.18 -5.63 -3.32
N SER A 292 -1.66 -4.71 -2.50
CA SER A 292 -0.23 -4.37 -2.49
C SER A 292 0.63 -5.57 -2.10
N LEU A 293 0.17 -6.40 -1.16
CA LEU A 293 0.86 -7.63 -0.74
C LEU A 293 0.95 -8.65 -1.88
N LEU A 294 -0.16 -8.91 -2.58
CA LEU A 294 -0.15 -9.82 -3.74
C LEU A 294 0.80 -9.34 -4.84
N THR A 295 0.79 -8.04 -5.11
CA THR A 295 1.70 -7.43 -6.09
C THR A 295 3.16 -7.57 -5.66
N ALA A 296 3.46 -7.32 -4.38
CA ALA A 296 4.82 -7.45 -3.86
C ALA A 296 5.33 -8.90 -3.85
N ILE A 297 4.46 -9.89 -3.60
CA ILE A 297 4.81 -11.32 -3.72
C ILE A 297 5.26 -11.61 -5.16
N SER A 298 4.49 -11.16 -6.17
CA SER A 298 4.87 -11.34 -7.57
C SER A 298 6.21 -10.66 -7.92
N TYR A 299 6.50 -9.49 -7.35
CA TYR A 299 7.80 -8.84 -7.55
C TYR A 299 8.93 -9.61 -6.87
N LEU A 300 8.70 -10.12 -5.65
CA LEU A 300 9.67 -10.97 -4.95
C LEU A 300 10.00 -12.23 -5.74
N GLU A 301 9.00 -12.93 -6.28
CA GLU A 301 9.20 -14.09 -7.14
C GLU A 301 10.13 -13.75 -8.32
N ARG A 302 9.88 -12.62 -9.02
CA ARG A 302 10.71 -12.17 -10.13
C ARG A 302 12.14 -11.77 -9.74
N ILE A 303 12.31 -11.20 -8.55
CA ILE A 303 13.61 -10.84 -7.99
C ILE A 303 14.39 -12.13 -7.66
N PHE A 304 13.76 -13.07 -6.96
CA PHE A 304 14.41 -14.33 -6.60
C PHE A 304 14.69 -15.22 -7.81
N GLU A 305 13.83 -15.26 -8.84
CA GLU A 305 14.15 -15.90 -10.12
C GLU A 305 15.48 -15.40 -10.71
N THR A 306 15.85 -14.14 -10.45
CA THR A 306 17.12 -13.59 -10.95
C THR A 306 18.28 -13.92 -10.02
N ILE A 307 18.07 -13.88 -8.69
CA ILE A 307 19.12 -14.19 -7.71
C ILE A 307 19.45 -15.69 -7.67
N ASP A 308 18.45 -16.54 -7.91
CA ASP A 308 18.57 -18.00 -7.87
C ASP A 308 18.98 -18.59 -9.23
N GLU A 309 19.17 -17.77 -10.27
CA GLU A 309 19.66 -18.22 -11.58
C GLU A 309 21.05 -18.87 -11.44
N PRO A 310 21.28 -20.08 -11.95
CA PRO A 310 22.54 -20.79 -11.74
C PRO A 310 23.71 -20.13 -12.48
N VAL A 311 24.81 -19.94 -11.77
CA VAL A 311 26.09 -19.54 -12.38
C VAL A 311 26.69 -20.74 -13.03
N LEU A 312 26.60 -20.83 -14.37
CA LEU A 312 27.06 -22.00 -15.14
C LEU A 312 28.57 -22.02 -15.35
N VAL A 313 29.19 -20.82 -15.39
CA VAL A 313 30.66 -20.72 -15.62
C VAL A 313 31.31 -20.37 -14.27
N LYS A 314 31.93 -21.38 -13.65
CA LYS A 314 32.63 -21.23 -12.37
C LYS A 314 34.07 -21.76 -12.54
N ASP A 315 34.98 -21.20 -11.74
CA ASP A 315 36.31 -21.74 -11.62
C ASP A 315 36.26 -23.18 -11.09
N ALA A 316 37.08 -24.06 -11.65
CA ALA A 316 37.17 -25.43 -11.15
C ALA A 316 37.76 -25.48 -9.74
N GLU A 317 37.35 -26.48 -8.94
CA GLU A 317 37.96 -26.69 -7.63
C GLU A 317 39.49 -26.83 -7.76
N GLY A 318 40.24 -25.94 -7.11
CA GLY A 318 41.71 -25.93 -7.19
C GLY A 318 42.30 -25.14 -8.37
N ALA A 319 41.47 -24.32 -9.05
CA ALA A 319 41.98 -23.41 -10.08
C ALA A 319 43.05 -22.47 -9.48
N THR A 320 44.14 -22.29 -10.21
CA THR A 320 45.25 -21.39 -9.84
C THR A 320 45.26 -20.18 -10.75
N GLU A 321 45.83 -19.08 -10.28
CA GLU A 321 46.03 -17.91 -11.14
C GLU A 321 46.82 -18.25 -12.40
N MET A 322 46.34 -17.75 -13.54
CA MET A 322 46.96 -18.00 -14.83
C MET A 322 48.33 -17.31 -14.84
N PRO A 323 49.41 -18.05 -15.19
CA PRO A 323 50.72 -17.46 -15.30
C PRO A 323 50.77 -16.40 -16.42
N PRO A 324 51.80 -15.52 -16.44
CA PRO A 324 51.93 -14.53 -17.50
C PRO A 324 51.91 -15.18 -18.89
N ILE A 325 50.95 -14.79 -19.72
CA ILE A 325 50.73 -15.34 -21.05
C ILE A 325 51.85 -14.85 -22.00
N LYS A 326 52.51 -15.78 -22.72
CA LYS A 326 53.48 -15.44 -23.77
C LYS A 326 52.86 -15.24 -25.15
N GLY A 327 51.57 -15.51 -25.29
CA GLY A 327 50.81 -15.26 -26.52
C GLY A 327 50.75 -16.47 -27.48
N ASP A 328 51.30 -17.64 -27.10
CA ASP A 328 51.19 -18.85 -27.90
C ASP A 328 49.82 -19.50 -27.70
N VAL A 329 49.09 -19.74 -28.80
CA VAL A 329 47.78 -20.41 -28.80
C VAL A 329 47.81 -21.62 -29.69
N GLU A 330 47.44 -22.80 -29.15
CA GLU A 330 47.40 -24.05 -29.89
C GLU A 330 46.01 -24.72 -29.72
N PHE A 331 45.38 -25.06 -30.84
CA PHE A 331 44.12 -25.82 -30.86
C PHE A 331 44.44 -27.30 -31.18
N LYS A 332 44.17 -28.19 -30.22
CA LYS A 332 44.39 -29.64 -30.40
C LYS A 332 43.04 -30.37 -30.36
N ASN A 333 42.59 -30.87 -31.49
CA ASN A 333 41.38 -31.69 -31.64
C ASN A 333 40.14 -31.05 -31.00
N VAL A 334 39.95 -29.75 -31.22
CA VAL A 334 38.81 -28.99 -30.66
C VAL A 334 37.61 -29.16 -31.59
N THR A 335 36.50 -29.69 -31.05
CA THR A 335 35.19 -29.70 -31.69
C THR A 335 34.28 -28.81 -30.87
N PHE A 336 33.52 -27.93 -31.53
CA PHE A 336 32.61 -27.02 -30.90
C PHE A 336 31.26 -27.03 -31.65
N SER A 337 30.15 -27.08 -30.91
CA SER A 337 28.82 -26.86 -31.45
C SER A 337 28.06 -25.91 -30.50
N TYR A 338 27.11 -25.12 -31.04
CA TYR A 338 26.28 -24.25 -30.24
C TYR A 338 25.08 -24.97 -29.59
N GLU A 339 24.63 -26.08 -30.20
CA GLU A 339 23.55 -26.94 -29.71
C GLU A 339 23.87 -28.39 -30.04
N ASP A 340 23.55 -29.32 -29.14
CA ASP A 340 23.60 -30.77 -29.36
C ASP A 340 22.40 -31.26 -30.16
#